data_9c2d6c67e2b9a757c7bbb066f7504819
#
_entry.id   9c2d6c67e2b9a757c7bbb066f7504819
#
_cell.length_a   1.000
_cell.length_b   1.000
_cell.length_c   1.000
_cell.angle_alpha   90.00
_cell.angle_beta   90.00
_cell.angle_gamma   90.00
#
_symmetry.space_group_name_H-M   'P 1'
#
loop_
_entity.id
_entity.type
_entity.pdbx_description
1 polymer ?
#
loop_
_entity_poly.entity_id
_entity_poly.type
_entity_poly.pdbx_seq_one_letter_code
_entity_poly.pdbx_strand_id
1 'polypeptide(L)'
;MSQKYSTTTADFLVWSDAMNLIRKLAKDNNYKMSLLVALGCFTGLRISDILALRWNQILGVDEFTIIEKKTGKKRTLRLNPQLQKHIQECYEHIKPIGVKAPILVSQKGTIFTIQTINRILKDIKKKYKVKIKNFS
;
A
#
# COMPACT_ATOMS: atom_id res chain seq x y z
N MET A 1 -22.80 -8.10 -1.83
CA MET A 1 -22.11 -8.33 -1.58
C MET A 1 -21.59 -8.58 -1.52
N SER A 2 -21.37 -8.29 -1.46
CA SER A 2 -20.62 -8.55 -1.32
C SER A 2 -20.29 -9.01 -0.78
N GLN A 3 -20.38 -9.27 -0.47
CA GLN A 3 -19.80 -9.85 0.25
C GLN A 3 -19.12 -10.80 -0.08
N LYS A 4 -19.17 -11.26 -0.75
CA LYS A 4 -18.50 -12.21 -1.08
C LYS A 4 -17.12 -12.09 -1.12
N TYR A 5 -16.70 -11.18 -1.60
CA TYR A 5 -15.32 -11.02 -1.46
C TYR A 5 -14.94 -10.93 -0.04
N SER A 6 -15.84 -10.67 0.79
CA SER A 6 -15.53 -10.65 2.19
C SER A 6 -15.16 -12.02 2.70
N THR A 7 -15.69 -13.07 2.12
CA THR A 7 -15.31 -14.40 2.55
C THR A 7 -13.93 -14.78 2.08
N THR A 8 -13.56 -14.38 0.87
CA THR A 8 -12.22 -14.64 0.39
C THR A 8 -11.19 -13.84 1.12
N THR A 9 -11.61 -12.87 1.89
CA THR A 9 -10.69 -12.06 2.67
C THR A 9 -10.53 -12.56 4.08
N ALA A 10 -10.79 -13.84 4.33
CA ALA A 10 -10.59 -14.41 5.65
C ALA A 10 -9.16 -14.19 6.13
N ASP A 11 -8.21 -14.09 5.22
CA ASP A 11 -6.81 -13.87 5.55
C ASP A 11 -6.42 -12.41 5.58
N PHE A 12 -7.36 -11.50 5.31
CA PHE A 12 -7.09 -10.08 5.28
C PHE A 12 -7.58 -9.41 6.55
N LEU A 13 -7.20 -8.16 6.69
CA LEU A 13 -7.73 -7.33 7.74
C LEU A 13 -9.21 -7.08 7.52
N VAL A 14 -9.98 -7.05 8.59
CA VAL A 14 -11.31 -6.48 8.54
C VAL A 14 -11.17 -5.03 8.12
N TRP A 15 -12.11 -4.55 7.31
CA TRP A 15 -12.01 -3.21 6.72
C TRP A 15 -11.77 -2.12 7.76
N SER A 16 -12.50 -2.17 8.87
CA SER A 16 -12.33 -1.16 9.92
C SER A 16 -10.95 -1.24 10.55
N ASP A 17 -10.41 -2.45 10.72
CA ASP A 17 -9.07 -2.62 11.26
C ASP A 17 -8.02 -2.10 10.29
N ALA A 18 -8.23 -2.30 9.00
CA ALA A 18 -7.33 -1.78 7.97
C ALA A 18 -7.31 -0.26 8.01
N MET A 19 -8.48 0.37 8.09
CA MET A 19 -8.55 1.83 8.15
C MET A 19 -7.89 2.37 9.41
N ASN A 20 -8.09 1.68 10.54
CA ASN A 20 -7.46 2.09 11.79
C ASN A 20 -5.95 1.96 11.70
N LEU A 21 -5.45 0.89 11.11
CA LEU A 21 -4.01 0.68 10.97
C LEU A 21 -3.39 1.76 10.09
N ILE A 22 -4.04 2.07 8.97
CA ILE A 22 -3.54 3.11 8.06
C ILE A 22 -3.43 4.44 8.80
N ARG A 23 -4.45 4.81 9.59
CA ARG A 23 -4.45 6.05 10.36
C ARG A 23 -3.38 6.04 11.46
N LYS A 24 -3.23 4.93 12.16
CA LYS A 24 -2.24 4.83 13.23
C LYS A 24 -0.82 4.94 12.70
N LEU A 25 -0.55 4.30 11.57
CA LEU A 25 0.77 4.39 10.95
C LEU A 25 1.08 5.82 10.54
N ALA A 26 0.11 6.51 9.94
CA ALA A 26 0.31 7.91 9.57
C ALA A 26 0.51 8.79 10.79
N LYS A 27 -0.25 8.56 11.85
CA LYS A 27 -0.13 9.30 13.09
C LYS A 27 1.26 9.12 13.71
N ASP A 28 1.85 7.95 13.55
CA ASP A 28 3.19 7.66 14.05
C ASP A 28 4.28 8.11 13.06
N ASN A 29 3.93 8.88 12.05
CA ASN A 29 4.84 9.37 11.02
C ASN A 29 5.41 8.26 10.14
N ASN A 30 4.78 7.10 10.14
CA ASN A 30 5.20 6.00 9.28
C ASN A 30 4.36 6.00 7.99
N TYR A 31 4.52 7.06 7.22
CA TYR A 31 3.73 7.27 6.02
C TYR A 31 4.03 6.25 4.93
N LYS A 32 5.27 5.72 4.90
CA LYS A 32 5.62 4.70 3.91
C LYS A 32 4.80 3.43 4.11
N MET A 33 4.72 2.95 5.34
CA MET A 33 3.95 1.74 5.62
C MET A 33 2.45 2.02 5.56
N SER A 34 2.04 3.21 5.97
CA SER A 34 0.65 3.63 5.83
C SER A 34 0.22 3.56 4.36
N LEU A 35 1.05 4.07 3.45
CA LEU A 35 0.79 4.04 2.02
C LEU A 35 0.76 2.61 1.49
N LEU A 36 1.71 1.78 1.91
CA LEU A 36 1.75 0.38 1.49
C LEU A 36 0.47 -0.35 1.88
N VAL A 37 0.05 -0.22 3.13
CA VAL A 37 -1.16 -0.87 3.62
C VAL A 37 -2.38 -0.35 2.87
N ALA A 38 -2.46 0.97 2.66
CA ALA A 38 -3.59 1.57 1.96
C ALA A 38 -3.68 1.05 0.53
N LEU A 39 -2.58 1.04 -0.20
CA LEU A 39 -2.58 0.54 -1.56
C LEU A 39 -2.96 -0.93 -1.62
N GLY A 40 -2.41 -1.74 -0.73
CA GLY A 40 -2.75 -3.15 -0.69
C GLY A 40 -4.23 -3.40 -0.41
N CYS A 41 -4.79 -2.68 0.57
CA CYS A 41 -6.18 -2.87 0.96
C CYS A 41 -7.17 -2.31 -0.07
N PHE A 42 -6.89 -1.15 -0.65
CA PHE A 42 -7.81 -0.52 -1.59
C PHE A 42 -7.75 -1.11 -2.99
N THR A 43 -6.57 -1.55 -3.44
CA THR A 43 -6.40 -2.01 -4.82
C THR A 43 -6.20 -3.51 -4.95
N GLY A 44 -5.82 -4.18 -3.87
CA GLY A 44 -5.50 -5.60 -3.93
C GLY A 44 -4.20 -5.92 -4.62
N LEU A 45 -3.34 -4.95 -4.84
CA LEU A 45 -2.05 -5.19 -5.47
C LEU A 45 -1.13 -6.00 -4.58
N ARG A 46 -0.30 -6.83 -5.19
CA ARG A 46 0.75 -7.55 -4.47
C ARG A 46 1.86 -6.59 -4.08
N ILE A 47 2.59 -6.96 -3.04
CA ILE A 47 3.72 -6.13 -2.57
C ILE A 47 4.69 -5.84 -3.70
N SER A 48 5.03 -6.83 -4.51
CA SER A 48 5.98 -6.64 -5.62
C SER A 48 5.50 -5.58 -6.60
N ASP A 49 4.20 -5.53 -6.86
CA ASP A 49 3.65 -4.54 -7.79
C ASP A 49 3.62 -3.15 -7.16
N ILE A 50 3.34 -3.07 -5.86
CA ILE A 50 3.35 -1.80 -5.14
C ILE A 50 4.78 -1.23 -5.13
N LEU A 51 5.77 -2.08 -4.88
CA LEU A 51 7.17 -1.62 -4.83
C LEU A 51 7.67 -1.13 -6.19
N ALA A 52 7.02 -1.52 -7.27
CA ALA A 52 7.39 -1.08 -8.61
C ALA A 52 6.74 0.23 -9.01
N LEU A 53 5.82 0.75 -8.21
CA LEU A 53 5.11 1.99 -8.54
C LEU A 53 5.99 3.20 -8.33
N ARG A 54 5.72 4.22 -9.13
CA ARG A 54 6.34 5.53 -9.00
C ARG A 54 5.26 6.56 -8.73
N TRP A 55 5.65 7.65 -8.10
CA TRP A 55 4.68 8.67 -7.70
C TRP A 55 3.87 9.20 -8.88
N ASN A 56 4.51 9.41 -10.02
CA ASN A 56 3.80 9.97 -11.18
C ASN A 56 2.73 9.02 -11.75
N GLN A 57 2.71 7.77 -11.32
CA GLN A 57 1.67 6.83 -11.76
C GLN A 57 0.41 6.95 -10.92
N ILE A 58 0.52 7.36 -9.67
CA ILE A 58 -0.62 7.34 -8.74
C ILE A 58 -0.99 8.71 -8.20
N LEU A 59 -0.12 9.70 -8.36
CA LEU A 59 -0.34 11.02 -7.77
C LEU A 59 -1.22 11.85 -8.68
N GLY A 60 -2.35 12.33 -8.16
CA GLY A 60 -3.24 13.20 -8.91
C GLY A 60 -4.06 12.52 -10.00
N VAL A 61 -4.13 11.19 -9.99
CA VAL A 61 -4.91 10.46 -10.99
C VAL A 61 -6.04 9.69 -10.32
N ASP A 62 -7.10 9.39 -11.06
CA ASP A 62 -8.19 8.59 -10.55
C ASP A 62 -8.13 7.13 -11.01
N GLU A 63 -7.23 6.82 -11.93
CA GLU A 63 -6.96 5.43 -12.29
C GLU A 63 -5.57 5.33 -12.91
N PHE A 64 -5.01 4.13 -12.85
CA PHE A 64 -3.71 3.86 -13.46
C PHE A 64 -3.64 2.40 -13.90
N THR A 65 -2.73 2.12 -14.82
CA THR A 65 -2.57 0.79 -15.37
C THR A 65 -1.17 0.27 -15.10
N ILE A 66 -1.10 -1.00 -14.70
CA ILE A 66 0.18 -1.67 -14.49
C ILE A 66 0.21 -2.97 -15.26
N ILE A 67 1.40 -3.53 -15.39
CA ILE A 67 1.58 -4.90 -15.85
C ILE A 67 2.04 -5.70 -14.65
N GLU A 68 1.24 -6.68 -14.24
CA GLU A 68 1.55 -7.48 -13.07
C GLU A 68 2.81 -8.28 -13.28
N LYS A 69 3.71 -8.23 -12.32
CA LYS A 69 4.98 -8.95 -12.44
C LYS A 69 4.80 -10.46 -12.48
N LYS A 70 3.87 -10.97 -11.71
CA LYS A 70 3.68 -12.41 -11.61
C LYS A 70 3.06 -13.01 -12.86
N THR A 71 2.10 -12.34 -13.47
CA THR A 71 1.31 -12.91 -14.56
C THR A 71 1.60 -12.28 -15.91
N GLY A 72 2.21 -11.10 -15.93
CA GLY A 72 2.40 -10.32 -17.15
C GLY A 72 1.13 -9.71 -17.69
N LYS A 73 0.04 -9.77 -16.95
CA LYS A 73 -1.24 -9.24 -17.41
C LYS A 73 -1.37 -7.77 -17.11
N LYS A 74 -2.03 -7.07 -18.02
CA LYS A 74 -2.34 -5.67 -17.85
C LYS A 74 -3.52 -5.52 -16.89
N ARG A 75 -3.42 -4.59 -15.97
CA ARG A 75 -4.46 -4.37 -14.98
C ARG A 75 -4.66 -2.88 -14.77
N THR A 76 -5.91 -2.44 -14.88
CA THR A 76 -6.27 -1.04 -14.62
C THR A 76 -6.97 -0.96 -13.27
N LEU A 77 -6.50 -0.04 -12.45
CA LEU A 77 -6.98 0.12 -11.09
C LEU A 77 -7.55 1.51 -10.89
N ARG A 78 -8.67 1.59 -10.21
CA ARG A 78 -9.30 2.87 -9.89
C ARG A 78 -8.93 3.27 -8.48
N LEU A 79 -8.66 4.56 -8.32
CA LEU A 79 -8.32 5.13 -7.02
C LEU A 79 -9.52 5.95 -6.54
N ASN A 80 -10.19 5.47 -5.49
CA ASN A 80 -11.31 6.23 -4.97
C ASN A 80 -10.80 7.54 -4.33
N PRO A 81 -11.69 8.51 -4.11
CA PRO A 81 -11.26 9.83 -3.60
C PRO A 81 -10.53 9.75 -2.25
N GLN A 82 -10.94 8.82 -1.39
CA GLN A 82 -10.31 8.66 -0.09
C GLN A 82 -8.85 8.21 -0.25
N LEU A 83 -8.61 7.26 -1.14
CA LEU A 83 -7.25 6.79 -1.40
C LEU A 83 -6.42 7.87 -2.07
N GLN A 84 -7.00 8.60 -3.03
CA GLN A 84 -6.29 9.70 -3.69
C GLN A 84 -5.82 10.73 -2.67
N LYS A 85 -6.69 11.08 -1.74
CA LYS A 85 -6.35 12.03 -0.68
C LYS A 85 -5.22 11.52 0.19
N HIS A 86 -5.27 10.24 0.54
CA HIS A 86 -4.22 9.65 1.36
C HIS A 86 -2.88 9.58 0.63
N ILE A 87 -2.90 9.27 -0.65
CA ILE A 87 -1.69 9.27 -1.48
C ILE A 87 -1.06 10.66 -1.47
N GLN A 88 -1.88 11.70 -1.65
CA GLN A 88 -1.39 13.07 -1.64
C GLN A 88 -0.77 13.42 -0.29
N GLU A 89 -1.42 13.04 0.78
CA GLU A 89 -0.93 13.30 2.13
C GLU A 89 0.42 12.60 2.36
N CYS A 90 0.52 11.33 1.94
CA CYS A 90 1.77 10.60 2.07
C CYS A 90 2.89 11.24 1.27
N TYR A 91 2.59 11.70 0.07
CA TYR A 91 3.56 12.38 -0.77
C TYR A 91 4.12 13.62 -0.06
N GLU A 92 3.24 14.40 0.53
CA GLU A 92 3.61 15.64 1.22
C GLU A 92 4.50 15.39 2.43
N HIS A 93 4.30 14.27 3.11
CA HIS A 93 5.09 13.94 4.29
C HIS A 93 6.35 13.16 3.97
N ILE A 94 6.31 12.28 2.98
CA ILE A 94 7.48 11.49 2.59
C ILE A 94 8.50 12.39 1.88
N LYS A 95 8.02 13.36 1.11
CA LYS A 95 8.88 14.31 0.39
C LYS A 95 9.93 13.61 -0.47
N PRO A 96 9.49 12.82 -1.46
CA PRO A 96 10.46 12.13 -2.31
C PRO A 96 11.26 13.13 -3.13
N ILE A 97 12.35 12.62 -3.69
CA ILE A 97 13.26 13.46 -4.49
C ILE A 97 12.57 13.96 -5.77
N GLY A 98 11.52 13.29 -6.24
CA GLY A 98 10.75 13.75 -7.39
C GLY A 98 9.63 12.81 -7.70
N VAL A 99 8.76 13.20 -8.64
CA VAL A 99 7.58 12.39 -8.98
C VAL A 99 7.92 11.11 -9.72
N LYS A 100 9.11 11.02 -10.30
CA LYS A 100 9.54 9.79 -10.96
C LYS A 100 10.19 8.80 -10.02
N ALA A 101 10.33 9.16 -8.75
CA ALA A 101 10.92 8.29 -7.74
C ALA A 101 9.98 7.13 -7.41
N PRO A 102 10.49 5.96 -7.04
CA PRO A 102 9.66 4.90 -6.49
C PRO A 102 8.93 5.40 -5.25
N ILE A 103 7.72 4.89 -5.03
CA ILE A 103 6.92 5.39 -3.91
C ILE A 103 7.45 4.93 -2.56
N LEU A 104 8.17 3.83 -2.53
CA LEU A 104 8.71 3.28 -1.28
C LEU A 104 10.20 3.03 -1.43
N VAL A 105 10.97 3.88 -0.77
CA VAL A 105 12.43 3.71 -0.71
C VAL A 105 12.86 3.72 0.75
N SER A 106 13.96 3.03 1.02
CA SER A 106 14.54 3.00 2.36
C SER A 106 15.20 4.32 2.67
N GLN A 107 15.65 4.48 3.90
CA GLN A 107 16.41 5.67 4.29
C GLN A 107 17.67 5.83 3.46
N LYS A 108 18.20 4.74 2.92
CA LYS A 108 19.40 4.79 2.07
C LYS A 108 19.08 5.12 0.62
N GLY A 109 17.80 5.32 0.30
CA GLY A 109 17.39 5.67 -1.05
C GLY A 109 17.21 4.48 -2.00
N THR A 110 17.25 3.26 -1.48
CA THR A 110 17.07 2.07 -2.31
C THR A 110 15.66 1.52 -2.16
N ILE A 111 15.18 0.81 -3.17
CA ILE A 111 13.87 0.17 -3.14
C ILE A 111 13.91 -0.96 -2.11
N PHE A 112 12.85 -1.07 -1.32
CA PHE A 112 12.71 -2.16 -0.36
C PHE A 112 12.63 -3.51 -1.08
N THR A 113 13.23 -4.54 -0.49
CA THR A 113 12.99 -5.90 -0.96
C THR A 113 11.71 -6.44 -0.33
N ILE A 114 11.14 -7.47 -0.96
CA ILE A 114 9.94 -8.11 -0.42
C ILE A 114 10.22 -8.68 0.97
N GLN A 115 11.40 -9.26 1.17
CA GLN A 115 11.77 -9.81 2.46
C GLN A 115 11.79 -8.75 3.56
N THR A 116 12.33 -7.58 3.24
CA THR A 116 12.37 -6.47 4.20
C THR A 116 10.96 -6.00 4.53
N ILE A 117 10.11 -5.87 3.51
CA ILE A 117 8.72 -5.45 3.72
C ILE A 117 7.99 -6.48 4.59
N ASN A 118 8.16 -7.76 4.32
CA ASN A 118 7.49 -8.80 5.11
C ASN A 118 7.93 -8.75 6.57
N ARG A 119 9.21 -8.48 6.82
CA ARG A 119 9.71 -8.32 8.18
C ARG A 119 9.09 -7.11 8.87
N ILE A 120 9.01 -5.99 8.15
CA ILE A 120 8.40 -4.77 8.69
C ILE A 120 6.92 -4.99 9.00
N LEU A 121 6.20 -5.66 8.10
CA LEU A 121 4.79 -5.96 8.31
C LEU A 121 4.57 -6.88 9.51
N LYS A 122 5.49 -7.80 9.73
CA LYS A 122 5.43 -8.69 10.88
C LYS A 122 5.58 -7.88 12.18
N ASP A 123 6.49 -6.91 12.19
CA ASP A 123 6.66 -6.03 13.34
C ASP A 123 5.44 -5.14 13.56
N ILE A 124 4.86 -4.65 12.48
CA ILE A 124 3.63 -3.84 12.55
C ILE A 124 2.50 -4.68 13.13
N LYS A 125 2.37 -5.92 12.69
CA LYS A 125 1.34 -6.82 13.20
C LYS A 125 1.45 -6.96 14.71
N LYS A 126 2.65 -7.08 15.23
CA LYS A 126 2.87 -7.18 16.67
C LYS A 126 2.60 -5.86 17.38
N LYS A 127 3.15 -4.77 16.84
CA LYS A 127 3.06 -3.47 17.50
C LYS A 127 1.63 -2.97 17.61
N TYR A 128 0.85 -3.14 16.56
CA TYR A 128 -0.53 -2.63 16.52
C TYR A 128 -1.56 -3.70 16.83
N LYS A 129 -1.12 -4.91 17.14
CA LYS A 129 -1.98 -6.02 17.55
C LYS A 129 -3.08 -6.30 16.52
N VAL A 130 -2.72 -6.27 15.25
CA VAL A 130 -3.68 -6.56 14.19
C VAL A 130 -3.57 -8.02 13.78
N LYS A 131 -4.70 -8.57 13.34
CA LYS A 131 -4.77 -9.96 12.88
C LYS A 131 -4.64 -9.97 11.37
N ILE A 132 -3.41 -10.12 10.91
CA ILE A 132 -3.12 -10.21 9.49
C ILE A 132 -2.53 -11.56 9.22
N LYS A 133 -3.13 -12.31 8.32
CA LYS A 133 -2.54 -13.58 7.93
C LYS A 133 -1.65 -13.41 6.72
N ASN A 134 -2.07 -12.61 5.78
CA ASN A 134 -1.37 -12.52 4.52
C ASN A 134 -1.66 -11.18 3.85
N PHE A 135 -0.60 -10.46 3.52
CA PHE A 135 -0.71 -9.20 2.79
C PHE A 135 -0.38 -9.35 1.31
N SER A 136 0.30 -10.39 0.97
CA SER A 136 0.64 -10.62 -0.42
C SER A 136 -0.19 -11.76 -1.02
#